data_5956453c8d19a62c1723a48ffa5742b9
#
_entry.id   5956453c8d19a62c1723a48ffa5742b9
#
_cell.length_a   1.000
_cell.length_b   1.000
_cell.length_c   1.000
_cell.angle_alpha   90.00
_cell.angle_beta   90.00
_cell.angle_gamma   90.00
#
_symmetry.space_group_name_H-M   'P 1'
#
loop_
_entity.id
_entity.type
_entity.pdbx_description
1 polymer ?
#
loop_
_entity_poly.entity_id
_entity_poly.type
_entity_poly.pdbx_seq_one_letter_code
_entity_poly.pdbx_strand_id
1 'polypeptide(L)' 'MAKFNHMFDVAFAFDSDNDWDEVKADELLRALKKRVDMLELEFLKGDDSIEAFGHLETITEGEE' A
#
# COMPACT_ATOMS: atom_id res chain seq x y z
N MET A 1 5.78 -23.12 6.08
CA MET A 1 6.16 -21.99 6.86
C MET A 1 7.05 -21.04 6.10
N ALA A 2 6.83 -19.77 6.24
CA ALA A 2 7.61 -18.80 5.49
C ALA A 2 8.95 -18.58 6.18
N LYS A 3 9.97 -18.37 5.38
CA LYS A 3 11.30 -18.05 5.91
C LYS A 3 11.50 -16.56 6.11
N PHE A 4 10.77 -15.75 5.39
CA PHE A 4 10.99 -14.31 5.39
C PHE A 4 9.71 -13.58 5.68
N ASN A 5 9.83 -12.50 6.42
CA ASN A 5 8.73 -11.57 6.65
C ASN A 5 9.14 -10.25 6.02
N HIS A 6 8.33 -9.75 5.10
CA HIS A 6 8.62 -8.52 4.38
C HIS A 6 7.67 -7.43 4.79
N MET A 7 8.19 -6.23 4.94
CA MET A 7 7.38 -5.05 5.21
C MET A 7 7.53 -4.07 4.06
N PHE A 8 6.42 -3.68 3.48
CA PHE A 8 6.38 -2.73 2.38
C PHE A 8 5.47 -1.57 2.75
N ASP A 9 5.65 -0.46 2.06
CA ASP A 9 4.69 0.63 2.16
C ASP A 9 4.22 1.01 0.77
N VAL A 10 3.08 1.67 0.74
CA VAL A 10 2.53 2.21 -0.50
C VAL A 10 1.92 3.56 -0.16
N ALA A 11 2.23 4.55 -0.96
CA ALA A 11 1.71 5.89 -0.75
C ALA A 11 0.42 6.07 -1.52
N PHE A 12 -0.48 6.87 -0.96
CA PHE A 12 -1.70 7.23 -1.66
C PHE A 12 -2.01 8.70 -1.36
N ALA A 13 -2.75 9.31 -2.26
CA ALA A 13 -3.10 10.71 -2.16
C ALA A 13 -4.57 10.88 -2.51
N PHE A 14 -5.20 11.87 -1.92
CA PHE A 14 -6.59 12.18 -2.24
C PHE A 14 -6.85 13.63 -1.90
N ASP A 15 -7.88 14.17 -2.50
CA ASP A 15 -8.28 15.55 -2.24
C ASP A 15 -9.28 15.59 -1.11
N SER A 16 -9.16 16.61 -0.26
CA SER A 16 -10.05 16.75 0.87
C SER A 16 -10.25 18.24 1.15
N ASP A 17 -11.40 18.59 1.69
CA ASP A 17 -11.66 19.94 2.15
C ASP A 17 -11.14 20.17 3.56
N ASN A 18 -10.64 19.14 4.21
CA ASN A 18 -10.12 19.23 5.57
C ASN A 18 -8.60 19.26 5.56
N ASP A 19 -8.03 19.92 6.58
CA ASP A 19 -6.60 19.88 6.77
C ASP A 19 -6.18 18.47 7.20
N TRP A 20 -4.91 18.14 7.06
CA TRP A 20 -4.43 16.76 7.25
C TRP A 20 -4.78 16.20 8.64
N ASP A 21 -4.75 17.05 9.67
CA ASP A 21 -5.02 16.56 11.02
C ASP A 21 -6.51 16.45 11.31
N GLU A 22 -7.36 16.89 10.38
CA GLU A 22 -8.80 16.76 10.51
C GLU A 22 -9.39 15.67 9.61
N VAL A 23 -8.55 15.02 8.84
CA VAL A 23 -8.99 13.93 7.99
C VAL A 23 -9.37 12.74 8.86
N LYS A 24 -10.53 12.15 8.56
CA LYS A 24 -11.05 11.07 9.37
C LYS A 24 -10.67 9.72 8.79
N ALA A 25 -10.72 8.71 9.65
CA ALA A 25 -10.28 7.37 9.25
C ALA A 25 -11.08 6.82 8.08
N ASP A 26 -12.38 7.14 8.00
CA ASP A 26 -13.19 6.62 6.90
C ASP A 26 -12.79 7.23 5.57
N GLU A 27 -12.34 8.50 5.57
CA GLU A 27 -11.82 9.10 4.34
C GLU A 27 -10.52 8.41 3.93
N LEU A 28 -9.66 8.16 4.89
CA LEU A 28 -8.39 7.50 4.61
C LEU A 28 -8.61 6.09 4.08
N LEU A 29 -9.53 5.36 4.68
CA LEU A 29 -9.80 3.99 4.25
C LEU A 29 -10.35 3.96 2.84
N ARG A 30 -11.23 4.89 2.51
CA ARG A 30 -11.80 4.94 1.17
C ARG A 30 -10.73 5.28 0.13
N ALA A 31 -9.87 6.22 0.47
CA ALA A 31 -8.79 6.61 -0.44
C ALA A 31 -7.81 5.46 -0.64
N LEU A 32 -7.52 4.72 0.43
CA LEU A 32 -6.62 3.58 0.33
C LEU A 32 -7.23 2.48 -0.53
N LYS A 33 -8.52 2.20 -0.35
CA LYS A 33 -9.18 1.21 -1.18
C LYS A 33 -9.15 1.59 -2.65
N LYS A 34 -9.36 2.87 -2.93
CA LYS A 34 -9.30 3.34 -4.31
C LYS A 34 -7.91 3.15 -4.89
N ARG A 35 -6.88 3.41 -4.09
CA ARG A 35 -5.50 3.21 -4.53
C ARG A 35 -5.25 1.74 -4.87
N VAL A 36 -5.74 0.84 -4.02
CA VAL A 36 -5.58 -0.58 -4.24
C VAL A 36 -6.28 -1.01 -5.52
N ASP A 37 -7.51 -0.52 -5.73
CA ASP A 37 -8.26 -0.85 -6.94
C ASP A 37 -7.53 -0.39 -8.20
N MET A 38 -6.93 0.79 -8.16
CA MET A 38 -6.19 1.31 -9.30
C MET A 38 -4.95 0.47 -9.59
N LEU A 39 -4.24 0.06 -8.55
CA LEU A 39 -3.07 -0.78 -8.72
C LEU A 39 -3.44 -2.13 -9.31
N GLU A 40 -4.58 -2.67 -8.89
CA GLU A 40 -5.05 -3.95 -9.42
C GLU A 40 -5.40 -3.83 -10.90
N LEU A 41 -6.05 -2.72 -11.27
CA LEU A 41 -6.38 -2.50 -12.68
C LEU A 41 -5.12 -2.43 -13.53
N GLU A 42 -4.10 -1.75 -13.06
CA GLU A 42 -2.85 -1.66 -13.79
C GLU A 42 -2.20 -3.03 -13.94
N PHE A 43 -2.25 -3.82 -12.89
CA PHE A 43 -1.71 -5.16 -12.93
C PHE A 43 -2.44 -6.02 -13.97
N LEU A 44 -3.76 -5.91 -14.00
CA LEU A 44 -4.56 -6.68 -14.95
C LEU A 44 -4.32 -6.24 -16.39
N LYS A 45 -3.86 -5.02 -16.59
CA LYS A 45 -3.54 -4.52 -17.93
C LYS A 45 -2.13 -4.90 -18.36
N GLY A 46 -1.39 -5.58 -17.53
CA GLY A 46 -0.04 -6.02 -17.87
C GLY A 46 1.07 -5.25 -17.20
N ASP A 47 0.71 -4.22 -16.42
CA ASP A 47 1.70 -3.48 -15.64
C ASP A 47 1.78 -4.14 -14.28
N ASP A 48 2.97 -4.55 -13.85
CA ASP A 48 3.07 -5.32 -12.62
C ASP A 48 2.95 -4.45 -11.36
N SER A 49 2.96 -3.14 -11.50
CA SER A 49 2.74 -2.20 -10.39
C SER A 49 3.75 -2.36 -9.24
N ILE A 50 4.82 -3.10 -9.46
CA ILE A 50 5.77 -3.38 -8.37
C ILE A 50 6.43 -2.11 -7.87
N GLU A 51 6.56 -1.11 -8.71
CA GLU A 51 7.23 0.14 -8.35
C GLU A 51 6.42 0.97 -7.37
N ALA A 52 5.12 0.66 -7.20
CA ALA A 52 4.29 1.36 -6.25
C ALA A 52 4.59 0.94 -4.81
N PHE A 53 5.28 -0.17 -4.63
CA PHE A 53 5.56 -0.71 -3.31
C PHE A 53 7.00 -0.41 -2.90
N GLY A 54 7.15 0.30 -1.78
CA GLY A 54 8.47 0.58 -1.25
C GLY A 54 8.85 -0.44 -0.20
N HIS A 55 10.00 -1.07 -0.38
CA HIS A 55 10.46 -2.08 0.58
C HIS A 55 11.06 -1.38 1.79
N LEU A 56 10.56 -1.70 2.96
CA LEU A 56 11.05 -1.13 4.21
C LEU A 56 12.00 -2.05 4.94
N GLU A 57 11.61 -3.31 5.07
CA GLU A 57 12.39 -4.21 5.93
C GLU A 57 12.06 -5.65 5.59
N THR A 58 13.04 -6.53 5.73
CA THR A 58 12.83 -7.96 5.63
C THR A 58 13.47 -8.62 6.83
N ILE A 59 12.72 -9.46 7.51
CA ILE A 59 13.22 -10.20 8.65
C ILE A 59 13.25 -11.67 8.28
N THR A 60 14.37 -12.32 8.57
CA THR A 60 14.50 -13.75 8.35
C THR A 60 13.89 -14.49 9.54
N GLU A 61 12.97 -15.38 9.26
CA GLU A 61 12.31 -16.14 10.29
C GLU A 61 12.53 -17.62 10.05
N GLY A 62 12.39 -18.38 11.10
CA GLY A 62 12.45 -19.84 11.02
C GLY A 62 13.77 -20.40 10.70
N GLU A 63 14.84 -19.64 10.91
CA GLU A 63 16.09 -20.17 10.63
C GLU A 63 16.75 -20.63 11.85
N GLU A 64 17.49 -21.42 11.81
CA GLU A 64 18.07 -21.85 12.89
C GLU A 64 18.90 -22.65 12.84
#